data_4d06b1d35bce829acc2822e355b09a36
#
_entry.id   4d06b1d35bce829acc2822e355b09a36
#
_cell.length_a   1.000
_cell.length_b   1.000
_cell.length_c   1.000
_cell.angle_alpha   90.00
_cell.angle_beta   90.00
_cell.angle_gamma   90.00
#
_symmetry.space_group_name_H-M   'P 1'
#
loop_
_entity.id
_entity.type
_entity.pdbx_description
1 polymer ?
#
loop_
_entity_poly.entity_id
_entity_poly.type
_entity_poly.pdbx_seq_one_letter_code
_entity_poly.pdbx_strand_id
1 'polypeptide(L)'
;DGVAVKQRDEAEYRKMAESKPEWKKYSDALDSLNQYIKNNSDKEYRYAMGVEYFFYGPEFFKMIKASSELFNGWNTGVSAEVFSAEKNKLISSARAFIKKYNEGVDQSIFNALTLQYQGSEISANPNWSLINVAALSGDIYGKSIFTDSTRFIQFVTSYTNKSSKRLTNDPAFVFYNSYYPIFVQEVDKAFRQYQAKITPLMQRYVEGKYTMFPNDKH
;
A
#
# COMPACT_ATOMS: atom_id res chain seq x y z
N ASP A 1 -16.59 22.45 -15.13
CA ASP A 1 -15.34 22.16 -14.47
C ASP A 1 -15.63 21.81 -13.01
N GLY A 2 -15.30 20.58 -12.59
CA GLY A 2 -15.73 20.04 -11.28
C GLY A 2 -15.21 20.81 -10.07
N VAL A 3 -14.08 21.48 -10.18
CA VAL A 3 -13.51 22.32 -9.10
C VAL A 3 -14.36 23.54 -8.84
N ALA A 4 -14.76 24.26 -9.90
CA ALA A 4 -15.60 25.45 -9.76
C ALA A 4 -16.99 25.12 -9.18
N VAL A 5 -17.55 23.97 -9.54
CA VAL A 5 -18.82 23.49 -8.96
C VAL A 5 -18.67 23.25 -7.46
N LYS A 6 -17.63 22.53 -7.05
CA LYS A 6 -17.37 22.25 -5.62
C LYS A 6 -17.14 23.53 -4.81
N GLN A 7 -16.38 24.49 -5.35
CA GLN A 7 -16.14 25.78 -4.67
C GLN A 7 -17.44 26.57 -4.49
N ARG A 8 -18.32 26.58 -5.49
CA ARG A 8 -19.65 27.22 -5.39
C ARG A 8 -20.50 26.52 -4.33
N ASP A 9 -20.54 25.19 -4.35
CA ASP A 9 -21.33 24.39 -3.40
C ASP A 9 -20.85 24.60 -1.95
N GLU A 10 -19.52 24.69 -1.73
CA GLU A 10 -18.98 25.06 -0.42
C GLU A 10 -19.33 26.47 0.02
N ALA A 11 -19.32 27.44 -0.90
CA ALA A 11 -19.72 28.83 -0.59
C ALA A 11 -21.21 28.92 -0.20
N GLU A 12 -22.08 28.19 -0.91
CA GLU A 12 -23.49 28.10 -0.59
C GLU A 12 -23.73 27.43 0.77
N TYR A 13 -23.01 26.33 1.04
CA TYR A 13 -23.03 25.63 2.31
C TYR A 13 -22.67 26.56 3.48
N ARG A 14 -21.59 27.36 3.35
CA ARG A 14 -21.17 28.33 4.37
C ARG A 14 -22.24 29.40 4.60
N LYS A 15 -22.77 30.01 3.54
CA LYS A 15 -23.83 31.01 3.62
C LYS A 15 -25.07 30.47 4.34
N MET A 16 -25.45 29.22 4.07
CA MET A 16 -26.58 28.59 4.74
C MET A 16 -26.25 28.31 6.22
N ALA A 17 -25.08 27.83 6.53
CA ALA A 17 -24.64 27.55 7.91
C ALA A 17 -24.58 28.84 8.77
N GLU A 18 -24.30 29.99 8.18
CA GLU A 18 -24.30 31.31 8.86
C GLU A 18 -25.70 31.85 9.09
N SER A 19 -26.72 31.34 8.40
CA SER A 19 -28.09 31.84 8.50
C SER A 19 -28.79 31.58 9.84
N LYS A 20 -28.28 30.58 10.61
CA LYS A 20 -28.80 30.22 11.93
C LYS A 20 -27.66 29.89 12.91
N PRO A 21 -27.73 30.43 14.15
CA PRO A 21 -26.67 30.19 15.14
C PRO A 21 -26.40 28.68 15.43
N GLU A 22 -27.46 27.86 15.46
CA GLU A 22 -27.34 26.41 15.70
C GLU A 22 -26.67 25.65 14.55
N TRP A 23 -26.53 26.24 13.36
CA TRP A 23 -25.88 25.65 12.20
C TRP A 23 -24.40 26.00 12.08
N LYS A 24 -23.92 26.96 12.86
CA LYS A 24 -22.51 27.39 12.87
C LYS A 24 -21.54 26.23 13.05
N LYS A 25 -21.90 25.21 13.84
CA LYS A 25 -21.11 23.98 14.03
C LYS A 25 -20.76 23.25 12.71
N TYR A 26 -21.55 23.43 11.66
CA TYR A 26 -21.33 22.82 10.35
C TYR A 26 -20.30 23.59 9.52
N SER A 27 -20.33 24.92 9.53
CA SER A 27 -19.27 25.72 8.89
C SER A 27 -17.93 25.56 9.62
N ASP A 28 -17.94 25.55 10.96
CA ASP A 28 -16.72 25.32 11.76
C ASP A 28 -16.12 23.93 11.48
N ALA A 29 -16.95 22.91 11.23
CA ALA A 29 -16.48 21.58 10.85
C ALA A 29 -15.88 21.57 9.43
N LEU A 30 -16.48 22.25 8.48
CA LEU A 30 -15.95 22.39 7.11
C LEU A 30 -14.60 23.12 7.11
N ASP A 31 -14.47 24.20 7.88
CA ASP A 31 -13.21 24.95 8.03
C ASP A 31 -12.12 24.09 8.64
N SER A 32 -12.45 23.38 9.71
CA SER A 32 -11.53 22.43 10.36
C SER A 32 -11.10 21.32 9.41
N LEU A 33 -12.03 20.78 8.62
CA LEU A 33 -11.77 19.75 7.61
C LEU A 33 -10.80 20.26 6.54
N ASN A 34 -11.10 21.42 5.94
CA ASN A 34 -10.27 22.00 4.89
C ASN A 34 -8.86 22.33 5.38
N GLN A 35 -8.75 22.91 6.57
CA GLN A 35 -7.47 23.21 7.17
C GLN A 35 -6.68 21.92 7.48
N TYR A 36 -7.35 20.89 8.02
CA TYR A 36 -6.70 19.65 8.35
C TYR A 36 -6.22 18.90 7.09
N ILE A 37 -7.02 18.84 6.03
CA ILE A 37 -6.62 18.25 4.74
C ILE A 37 -5.43 19.02 4.17
N LYS A 38 -5.50 20.34 4.10
CA LYS A 38 -4.41 21.18 3.56
C LYS A 38 -3.08 20.94 4.27
N ASN A 39 -3.11 20.77 5.59
CA ASN A 39 -1.90 20.59 6.40
C ASN A 39 -1.38 19.15 6.45
N ASN A 40 -2.14 18.17 5.92
CA ASN A 40 -1.83 16.75 6.06
C ASN A 40 -2.04 15.94 4.77
N SER A 41 -2.22 16.58 3.62
CA SER A 41 -2.42 15.91 2.32
C SER A 41 -1.25 15.03 1.90
N ASP A 42 -0.05 15.32 2.42
CA ASP A 42 1.15 14.50 2.22
C ASP A 42 0.96 13.06 2.72
N LYS A 43 0.19 12.84 3.78
CA LYS A 43 -0.06 11.51 4.38
C LYS A 43 -0.90 10.64 3.46
N GLU A 44 -1.92 11.23 2.82
CA GLU A 44 -2.74 10.54 1.84
C GLU A 44 -1.93 10.18 0.59
N TYR A 45 -1.14 11.12 0.09
CA TYR A 45 -0.27 10.90 -1.06
C TYR A 45 0.77 9.81 -0.80
N ARG A 46 1.48 9.87 0.34
CA ARG A 46 2.45 8.84 0.75
C ARG A 46 1.81 7.46 0.87
N TYR A 47 0.62 7.38 1.46
CA TYR A 47 -0.11 6.13 1.57
C TYR A 47 -0.52 5.58 0.21
N ALA A 48 -1.12 6.40 -0.65
CA ALA A 48 -1.50 6.00 -2.00
C ALA A 48 -0.32 5.46 -2.81
N MET A 49 0.82 6.16 -2.76
CA MET A 49 2.04 5.72 -3.43
C MET A 49 2.61 4.41 -2.85
N GLY A 50 2.55 4.23 -1.53
CA GLY A 50 2.98 2.97 -0.90
C GLY A 50 2.07 1.81 -1.27
N VAL A 51 0.76 2.04 -1.37
CA VAL A 51 -0.21 1.05 -1.87
C VAL A 51 0.10 0.69 -3.32
N GLU A 52 0.33 1.70 -4.18
CA GLU A 52 0.68 1.49 -5.59
C GLU A 52 1.97 0.66 -5.71
N TYR A 53 2.98 0.95 -4.90
CA TYR A 53 4.25 0.25 -4.91
C TYR A 53 4.16 -1.19 -4.40
N PHE A 54 3.60 -1.40 -3.20
CA PHE A 54 3.68 -2.69 -2.51
C PHE A 54 2.54 -3.66 -2.85
N PHE A 55 1.41 -3.16 -3.38
CA PHE A 55 0.24 -4.01 -3.67
C PHE A 55 -0.10 -4.12 -5.15
N TYR A 56 0.14 -3.06 -5.93
CA TYR A 56 -0.19 -3.00 -7.35
C TYR A 56 1.04 -2.93 -8.26
N GLY A 57 2.20 -2.62 -7.72
CA GLY A 57 3.48 -2.50 -8.43
C GLY A 57 4.07 -3.85 -8.82
N PRO A 58 5.34 -4.12 -8.46
CA PRO A 58 6.03 -5.34 -8.89
C PRO A 58 5.29 -6.60 -8.46
N GLU A 59 5.01 -7.45 -9.43
CA GLU A 59 4.19 -8.64 -9.19
C GLU A 59 4.86 -9.68 -8.29
N PHE A 60 6.19 -9.72 -8.28
CA PHE A 60 6.93 -10.65 -7.40
C PHE A 60 6.70 -10.37 -5.91
N PHE A 61 6.29 -9.18 -5.51
CA PHE A 61 5.90 -8.88 -4.12
C PHE A 61 4.75 -9.76 -3.62
N LYS A 62 3.80 -10.08 -4.50
CA LYS A 62 2.66 -10.98 -4.19
C LYS A 62 3.16 -12.38 -3.85
N MET A 63 4.19 -12.85 -4.58
CA MET A 63 4.79 -14.16 -4.35
C MET A 63 5.59 -14.20 -3.04
N ILE A 64 6.31 -13.12 -2.71
CA ILE A 64 7.01 -13.00 -1.43
C ILE A 64 6.02 -13.04 -0.28
N LYS A 65 4.94 -12.26 -0.36
CA LYS A 65 3.91 -12.22 0.70
C LYS A 65 3.27 -13.59 0.91
N ALA A 66 2.81 -14.24 -0.16
CA ALA A 66 2.22 -15.58 -0.09
C ALA A 66 3.18 -16.61 0.50
N SER A 67 4.47 -16.49 0.17
CA SER A 67 5.51 -17.40 0.67
C SER A 67 5.84 -17.16 2.14
N SER A 68 5.83 -15.90 2.58
CA SER A 68 6.14 -15.53 3.96
C SER A 68 5.16 -16.17 4.95
N GLU A 69 3.90 -16.28 4.60
CA GLU A 69 2.88 -16.95 5.42
C GLU A 69 3.18 -18.44 5.59
N LEU A 70 3.57 -19.14 4.52
CA LEU A 70 3.97 -20.53 4.57
C LEU A 70 5.23 -20.76 5.42
N PHE A 71 6.24 -19.92 5.21
CA PHE A 71 7.53 -20.07 5.90
C PHE A 71 7.43 -19.70 7.39
N ASN A 72 6.60 -18.74 7.75
CA ASN A 72 6.30 -18.45 9.14
C ASN A 72 5.54 -19.60 9.81
N GLY A 73 4.56 -20.19 9.14
CA GLY A 73 3.84 -21.36 9.62
C GLY A 73 4.78 -22.54 9.90
N TRP A 74 5.74 -22.81 9.01
CA TRP A 74 6.75 -23.84 9.24
C TRP A 74 7.60 -23.59 10.49
N ASN A 75 8.05 -22.36 10.68
CA ASN A 75 8.87 -21.98 11.83
C ASN A 75 8.08 -22.00 13.16
N THR A 76 6.76 -21.89 13.12
CA THR A 76 5.88 -21.91 14.30
C THR A 76 5.39 -23.33 14.66
N GLY A 77 5.83 -24.35 13.94
CA GLY A 77 5.57 -25.75 14.30
C GLY A 77 4.18 -26.26 13.90
N VAL A 78 3.62 -25.78 12.79
CA VAL A 78 2.39 -26.38 12.22
C VAL A 78 2.59 -27.86 11.88
N SER A 79 1.50 -28.64 11.87
CA SER A 79 1.62 -30.06 11.52
C SER A 79 2.13 -30.27 10.09
N ALA A 80 2.74 -31.44 9.83
CA ALA A 80 3.25 -31.77 8.52
C ALA A 80 2.17 -31.79 7.43
N GLU A 81 0.97 -32.19 7.79
CA GLU A 81 -0.20 -32.24 6.90
C GLU A 81 -0.63 -30.80 6.50
N VAL A 82 -0.74 -29.89 7.47
CA VAL A 82 -1.09 -28.48 7.23
C VAL A 82 -0.02 -27.83 6.37
N PHE A 83 1.25 -28.04 6.70
CA PHE A 83 2.35 -27.50 5.91
C PHE A 83 2.33 -28.02 4.47
N SER A 84 2.09 -29.33 4.28
CA SER A 84 2.03 -29.95 2.95
C SER A 84 0.86 -29.38 2.12
N ALA A 85 -0.30 -29.18 2.74
CA ALA A 85 -1.47 -28.58 2.07
C ALA A 85 -1.19 -27.14 1.61
N GLU A 86 -0.65 -26.29 2.49
CA GLU A 86 -0.30 -24.90 2.17
C GLU A 86 0.82 -24.82 1.12
N LYS A 87 1.81 -25.70 1.18
CA LYS A 87 2.85 -25.83 0.17
C LYS A 87 2.27 -26.14 -1.22
N ASN A 88 1.34 -27.11 -1.31
CA ASN A 88 0.70 -27.48 -2.57
C ASN A 88 -0.16 -26.32 -3.12
N LYS A 89 -0.86 -25.60 -2.26
CA LYS A 89 -1.62 -24.40 -2.59
C LYS A 89 -0.71 -23.30 -3.15
N LEU A 90 0.44 -23.06 -2.50
CA LEU A 90 1.42 -22.09 -2.97
C LEU A 90 1.99 -22.46 -4.35
N ILE A 91 2.32 -23.76 -4.57
CA ILE A 91 2.79 -24.25 -5.89
C ILE A 91 1.72 -24.04 -6.96
N SER A 92 0.46 -24.32 -6.64
CA SER A 92 -0.66 -24.12 -7.58
C SER A 92 -0.86 -22.64 -7.92
N SER A 93 -0.80 -21.76 -6.91
CA SER A 93 -0.87 -20.30 -7.08
C SER A 93 0.31 -19.78 -7.91
N ALA A 94 1.52 -20.27 -7.65
CA ALA A 94 2.70 -19.93 -8.43
C ALA A 94 2.56 -20.32 -9.91
N ARG A 95 2.07 -21.53 -10.19
CA ARG A 95 1.82 -21.97 -11.58
C ARG A 95 0.79 -21.10 -12.30
N ALA A 96 -0.24 -20.63 -11.61
CA ALA A 96 -1.23 -19.72 -12.16
C ALA A 96 -0.65 -18.32 -12.41
N PHE A 97 0.16 -17.83 -11.49
CA PHE A 97 0.87 -16.56 -11.59
C PHE A 97 1.80 -16.53 -12.81
N ILE A 98 2.63 -17.55 -12.96
CA ILE A 98 3.63 -17.69 -14.03
C ILE A 98 3.02 -17.59 -15.44
N LYS A 99 1.81 -18.11 -15.64
CA LYS A 99 1.14 -18.06 -16.94
C LYS A 99 0.89 -16.62 -17.43
N LYS A 100 0.88 -15.65 -16.53
CA LYS A 100 0.59 -14.24 -16.81
C LYS A 100 1.79 -13.33 -16.55
N TYR A 101 2.81 -13.83 -15.88
CA TYR A 101 3.97 -13.06 -15.49
C TYR A 101 4.88 -12.74 -16.67
N ASN A 102 5.24 -11.48 -16.79
CA ASN A 102 6.22 -10.99 -17.76
C ASN A 102 7.34 -10.28 -17.00
N GLU A 103 8.50 -10.95 -16.91
CA GLU A 103 9.65 -10.47 -16.17
C GLU A 103 10.12 -9.08 -16.63
N GLY A 104 10.19 -8.84 -17.96
CA GLY A 104 10.65 -7.55 -18.49
C GLY A 104 9.70 -6.39 -18.15
N VAL A 105 8.39 -6.65 -18.17
CA VAL A 105 7.39 -5.66 -17.75
C VAL A 105 7.49 -5.42 -16.26
N ASP A 106 7.58 -6.47 -15.46
CA ASP A 106 7.68 -6.38 -14.01
C ASP A 106 8.95 -5.63 -13.58
N GLN A 107 10.08 -5.91 -14.21
CA GLN A 107 11.34 -5.19 -14.00
C GLN A 107 11.22 -3.70 -14.35
N SER A 108 10.55 -3.38 -15.44
CA SER A 108 10.33 -1.98 -15.84
C SER A 108 9.46 -1.24 -14.82
N ILE A 109 8.40 -1.89 -14.31
CA ILE A 109 7.54 -1.36 -13.26
C ILE A 109 8.34 -1.16 -11.96
N PHE A 110 9.12 -2.16 -11.55
CA PHE A 110 9.98 -2.06 -10.36
C PHE A 110 10.92 -0.87 -10.45
N ASN A 111 11.63 -0.72 -11.57
CA ASN A 111 12.57 0.36 -11.77
C ASN A 111 11.90 1.74 -11.73
N ALA A 112 10.80 1.90 -12.46
CA ALA A 112 10.07 3.17 -12.53
C ALA A 112 9.51 3.59 -11.17
N LEU A 113 8.82 2.67 -10.48
CA LEU A 113 8.22 2.96 -9.18
C LEU A 113 9.28 3.16 -8.08
N THR A 114 10.39 2.42 -8.12
CA THR A 114 11.48 2.59 -7.14
C THR A 114 12.14 3.96 -7.31
N LEU A 115 12.41 4.39 -8.55
CA LEU A 115 12.93 5.73 -8.84
C LEU A 115 11.96 6.83 -8.41
N GLN A 116 10.66 6.65 -8.67
CA GLN A 116 9.64 7.60 -8.23
C GLN A 116 9.56 7.67 -6.71
N TYR A 117 9.66 6.53 -6.04
CA TYR A 117 9.64 6.45 -4.58
C TYR A 117 10.88 7.12 -3.95
N GLN A 118 12.04 7.03 -4.60
CA GLN A 118 13.26 7.73 -4.20
C GLN A 118 13.18 9.24 -4.38
N GLY A 119 12.69 9.68 -5.55
CA GLY A 119 12.68 11.09 -5.96
C GLY A 119 11.60 11.93 -5.28
N SER A 120 10.67 11.29 -4.59
CA SER A 120 9.60 11.95 -3.89
C SER A 120 9.86 11.94 -2.38
N GLU A 121 9.41 12.97 -1.68
CA GLU A 121 9.38 13.01 -0.21
C GLU A 121 8.44 11.95 0.40
N ILE A 122 8.06 10.94 -0.39
CA ILE A 122 7.17 9.86 -0.03
C ILE A 122 7.81 8.95 0.99
N SER A 123 9.10 8.73 0.87
CA SER A 123 9.84 7.86 1.77
C SER A 123 10.26 8.63 3.02
N ALA A 124 9.68 8.26 4.17
CA ALA A 124 10.16 8.72 5.47
C ALA A 124 11.56 8.15 5.83
N ASN A 125 12.03 7.13 5.08
CA ASN A 125 13.28 6.48 5.34
C ASN A 125 14.39 7.02 4.41
N PRO A 126 15.43 7.69 4.95
CA PRO A 126 16.53 8.24 4.17
C PRO A 126 17.32 7.17 3.39
N ASN A 127 17.24 5.90 3.79
CA ASN A 127 17.94 4.81 3.09
C ASN A 127 17.41 4.56 1.66
N TRP A 128 16.20 5.02 1.34
CA TRP A 128 15.71 4.95 -0.04
C TRP A 128 16.60 5.73 -1.02
N SER A 129 17.09 6.89 -0.65
CA SER A 129 17.96 7.71 -1.49
C SER A 129 19.31 7.06 -1.80
N LEU A 130 19.71 6.05 -1.01
CA LEU A 130 20.98 5.34 -1.17
C LEU A 130 20.87 4.12 -2.10
N ILE A 131 19.66 3.74 -2.53
CA ILE A 131 19.46 2.57 -3.39
C ILE A 131 19.97 2.87 -4.80
N ASN A 132 20.92 2.08 -5.27
CA ASN A 132 21.24 2.01 -6.70
C ASN A 132 20.21 1.10 -7.37
N VAL A 133 19.18 1.70 -7.99
CA VAL A 133 18.03 0.96 -8.57
C VAL A 133 18.47 -0.01 -9.65
N ALA A 134 19.43 0.38 -10.51
CA ALA A 134 19.89 -0.50 -11.60
C ALA A 134 20.64 -1.73 -11.06
N ALA A 135 21.50 -1.55 -10.07
CA ALA A 135 22.22 -2.68 -9.44
C ALA A 135 21.27 -3.58 -8.67
N LEU A 136 20.36 -3.01 -7.89
CA LEU A 136 19.35 -3.76 -7.14
C LEU A 136 18.44 -4.55 -8.07
N SER A 137 17.93 -3.93 -9.13
CA SER A 137 17.10 -4.57 -10.15
C SER A 137 17.84 -5.73 -10.83
N GLY A 138 19.10 -5.53 -11.20
CA GLY A 138 19.95 -6.58 -11.76
C GLY A 138 20.11 -7.78 -10.81
N ASP A 139 20.29 -7.52 -9.52
CA ASP A 139 20.39 -8.58 -8.51
C ASP A 139 19.04 -9.30 -8.30
N ILE A 140 17.94 -8.57 -8.19
CA ILE A 140 16.61 -9.15 -8.00
C ILE A 140 16.23 -10.03 -9.20
N TYR A 141 16.22 -9.49 -10.40
CA TYR A 141 15.77 -10.23 -11.58
C TYR A 141 16.76 -11.29 -12.05
N GLY A 142 18.06 -11.09 -11.81
CA GLY A 142 19.07 -12.10 -12.16
C GLY A 142 19.19 -13.26 -11.18
N LYS A 143 18.92 -13.05 -9.88
CA LYS A 143 19.27 -14.03 -8.83
C LYS A 143 18.11 -14.51 -7.98
N SER A 144 17.02 -13.71 -7.85
CA SER A 144 15.91 -14.06 -6.97
C SER A 144 15.14 -15.28 -7.45
N ILE A 145 14.67 -16.07 -6.48
CA ILE A 145 13.73 -17.17 -6.75
C ILE A 145 12.33 -16.64 -7.08
N PHE A 146 11.98 -15.42 -6.68
CA PHE A 146 10.63 -14.86 -6.84
C PHE A 146 10.35 -14.27 -8.22
N THR A 147 11.40 -14.01 -9.00
CA THR A 147 11.31 -13.47 -10.36
C THR A 147 11.45 -14.55 -11.45
N ASP A 148 11.80 -15.77 -11.05
CA ASP A 148 11.91 -16.93 -11.96
C ASP A 148 11.01 -18.05 -11.47
N SER A 149 10.10 -18.42 -12.31
CA SER A 149 9.09 -19.46 -12.03
C SER A 149 9.66 -20.84 -11.75
N THR A 150 10.65 -21.24 -12.50
CA THR A 150 11.28 -22.55 -12.37
C THR A 150 12.05 -22.62 -11.06
N ARG A 151 12.85 -21.59 -10.77
CA ARG A 151 13.58 -21.45 -9.50
C ARG A 151 12.64 -21.45 -8.30
N PHE A 152 11.52 -20.72 -8.40
CA PHE A 152 10.54 -20.63 -7.32
C PHE A 152 9.86 -21.97 -7.04
N ILE A 153 9.33 -22.65 -8.07
CA ILE A 153 8.67 -23.96 -7.91
C ILE A 153 9.64 -25.00 -7.37
N GLN A 154 10.87 -25.07 -7.89
CA GLN A 154 11.89 -25.95 -7.38
C GLN A 154 12.20 -25.68 -5.90
N PHE A 155 12.35 -24.42 -5.53
CA PHE A 155 12.59 -24.01 -4.13
C PHE A 155 11.46 -24.45 -3.21
N VAL A 156 10.21 -24.15 -3.55
CA VAL A 156 9.05 -24.52 -2.72
C VAL A 156 8.89 -26.04 -2.64
N THR A 157 9.06 -26.75 -3.75
CA THR A 157 8.94 -28.21 -3.80
C THR A 157 9.97 -28.90 -2.89
N SER A 158 11.21 -28.41 -2.88
CA SER A 158 12.32 -28.96 -2.08
C SER A 158 12.47 -28.28 -0.71
N TYR A 159 11.54 -27.43 -0.30
CA TYR A 159 11.67 -26.64 0.94
C TYR A 159 11.75 -27.53 2.18
N THR A 160 12.78 -27.27 2.99
CA THR A 160 13.04 -27.85 4.29
C THR A 160 13.51 -26.79 5.27
N ASN A 161 13.63 -27.10 6.56
CA ASN A 161 14.19 -26.15 7.54
C ASN A 161 15.57 -25.57 7.16
N LYS A 162 16.38 -26.35 6.42
CA LYS A 162 17.69 -25.89 5.93
C LYS A 162 17.58 -24.88 4.79
N SER A 163 16.43 -24.80 4.13
CA SER A 163 16.18 -23.89 3.00
C SER A 163 15.97 -22.44 3.45
N SER A 164 15.68 -22.21 4.73
CA SER A 164 15.41 -20.88 5.28
C SER A 164 16.56 -19.89 5.02
N LYS A 165 17.81 -20.35 5.12
CA LYS A 165 18.99 -19.53 4.84
C LYS A 165 19.04 -19.04 3.39
N ARG A 166 18.59 -19.84 2.43
CA ARG A 166 18.51 -19.43 1.02
C ARG A 166 17.44 -18.34 0.84
N LEU A 167 16.32 -18.47 1.53
CA LEU A 167 15.25 -17.47 1.50
C LEU A 167 15.71 -16.14 2.09
N THR A 168 16.30 -16.15 3.30
CA THR A 168 16.77 -14.93 3.98
C THR A 168 17.91 -14.21 3.26
N ASN A 169 18.59 -14.87 2.32
CA ASN A 169 19.62 -14.29 1.47
C ASN A 169 19.12 -13.95 0.06
N ASP A 170 17.86 -14.22 -0.26
CA ASP A 170 17.29 -13.87 -1.56
C ASP A 170 17.14 -12.36 -1.71
N PRO A 171 17.66 -11.74 -2.78
CA PRO A 171 17.68 -10.27 -2.90
C PRO A 171 16.30 -9.62 -2.92
N ALA A 172 15.29 -10.25 -3.54
CA ALA A 172 13.93 -9.73 -3.53
C ALA A 172 13.29 -9.87 -2.15
N PHE A 173 13.51 -10.99 -1.46
CA PHE A 173 13.01 -11.21 -0.10
C PHE A 173 13.64 -10.24 0.90
N VAL A 174 14.96 -10.04 0.84
CA VAL A 174 15.67 -9.08 1.68
C VAL A 174 15.14 -7.66 1.44
N PHE A 175 15.02 -7.26 0.18
CA PHE A 175 14.49 -5.94 -0.18
C PHE A 175 13.06 -5.74 0.37
N TYR A 176 12.13 -6.63 0.04
CA TYR A 176 10.75 -6.52 0.48
C TYR A 176 10.62 -6.45 2.00
N ASN A 177 11.30 -7.34 2.73
CA ASN A 177 11.22 -7.36 4.20
C ASN A 177 11.98 -6.22 4.88
N SER A 178 12.87 -5.53 4.18
CA SER A 178 13.51 -4.32 4.70
C SER A 178 12.64 -3.08 4.59
N TYR A 179 11.77 -3.00 3.56
CA TYR A 179 11.03 -1.78 3.25
C TYR A 179 9.52 -1.85 3.49
N TYR A 180 8.90 -3.01 3.27
CA TYR A 180 7.45 -3.17 3.51
C TYR A 180 7.04 -2.94 4.98
N PRO A 181 7.78 -3.43 6.00
CA PRO A 181 7.44 -3.13 7.40
C PRO A 181 7.49 -1.63 7.73
N ILE A 182 8.38 -0.87 7.09
CA ILE A 182 8.48 0.59 7.28
C ILE A 182 7.21 1.26 6.71
N PHE A 183 6.78 0.85 5.52
CA PHE A 183 5.50 1.33 4.98
C PHE A 183 4.34 1.08 5.96
N VAL A 184 4.23 -0.13 6.50
CA VAL A 184 3.14 -0.48 7.43
C VAL A 184 3.22 0.29 8.75
N GLN A 185 4.42 0.40 9.33
CA GLN A 185 4.60 0.97 10.66
C GLN A 185 4.57 2.50 10.68
N GLU A 186 5.01 3.14 9.61
CA GLU A 186 5.12 4.59 9.54
C GLU A 186 4.04 5.21 8.65
N VAL A 187 3.96 4.80 7.38
CA VAL A 187 3.09 5.44 6.40
C VAL A 187 1.61 5.04 6.60
N ASP A 188 1.30 3.74 6.67
CA ASP A 188 -0.07 3.26 6.89
C ASP A 188 -0.60 3.71 8.26
N LYS A 189 0.22 3.64 9.30
CA LYS A 189 -0.15 4.13 10.62
C LYS A 189 -0.45 5.62 10.64
N ALA A 190 0.40 6.44 9.99
CA ALA A 190 0.16 7.88 9.89
C ALA A 190 -1.11 8.20 9.10
N PHE A 191 -1.38 7.45 8.02
CA PHE A 191 -2.61 7.58 7.25
C PHE A 191 -3.85 7.19 8.05
N ARG A 192 -3.82 6.10 8.82
CA ARG A 192 -4.94 5.72 9.71
C ARG A 192 -5.24 6.80 10.75
N GLN A 193 -4.21 7.41 11.32
CA GLN A 193 -4.37 8.53 12.26
C GLN A 193 -4.98 9.76 11.57
N TYR A 194 -4.58 10.04 10.33
CA TYR A 194 -5.16 11.07 9.49
C TYR A 194 -6.65 10.80 9.22
N GLN A 195 -7.00 9.58 8.80
CA GLN A 195 -8.39 9.18 8.55
C GLN A 195 -9.26 9.27 9.82
N ALA A 196 -8.74 8.87 10.97
CA ALA A 196 -9.46 8.95 12.24
C ALA A 196 -9.82 10.41 12.63
N LYS A 197 -9.05 11.40 12.17
CA LYS A 197 -9.36 12.82 12.39
C LYS A 197 -10.32 13.39 11.33
N ILE A 198 -10.20 12.95 10.10
CA ILE A 198 -11.07 13.42 8.99
C ILE A 198 -12.49 12.87 9.15
N THR A 199 -12.65 11.60 9.49
CA THR A 199 -13.95 10.92 9.49
C THR A 199 -15.02 11.66 10.29
N PRO A 200 -14.82 12.09 11.55
CA PRO A 200 -15.83 12.81 12.30
C PRO A 200 -16.13 14.21 11.72
N LEU A 201 -15.16 14.88 11.10
CA LEU A 201 -15.38 16.17 10.43
C LEU A 201 -16.20 15.99 9.15
N MET A 202 -15.91 14.97 8.35
CA MET A 202 -16.69 14.58 7.18
C MET A 202 -18.14 14.21 7.55
N GLN A 203 -18.32 13.43 8.61
CA GLN A 203 -19.65 13.07 9.12
C GLN A 203 -20.46 14.32 9.48
N ARG A 204 -19.84 15.28 10.17
CA ARG A 204 -20.50 16.53 10.53
C ARG A 204 -20.82 17.41 9.32
N TYR A 205 -19.93 17.46 8.33
CA TYR A 205 -20.18 18.13 7.07
C TYR A 205 -21.38 17.51 6.33
N VAL A 206 -21.44 16.18 6.25
CA VAL A 206 -22.56 15.45 5.62
C VAL A 206 -23.87 15.66 6.40
N GLU A 207 -23.83 15.59 7.74
CA GLU A 207 -24.99 15.92 8.59
C GLU A 207 -25.51 17.31 8.30
N GLY A 208 -24.62 18.29 8.14
CA GLY A 208 -24.98 19.66 7.76
C GLY A 208 -25.67 19.73 6.39
N LYS A 209 -25.18 18.97 5.40
CA LYS A 209 -25.83 18.88 4.09
C LYS A 209 -27.28 18.42 4.21
N TYR A 210 -27.52 17.31 4.88
CA TYR A 210 -28.89 16.78 5.07
C TYR A 210 -29.78 17.71 5.89
N THR A 211 -29.21 18.42 6.86
CA THR A 211 -29.98 19.32 7.73
C THR A 211 -30.36 20.63 7.02
N MET A 212 -29.43 21.22 6.27
CA MET A 212 -29.60 22.54 5.66
C MET A 212 -30.23 22.45 4.27
N PHE A 213 -30.06 21.32 3.56
CA PHE A 213 -30.55 21.13 2.19
C PHE A 213 -31.38 19.83 2.08
N PRO A 214 -32.50 19.72 2.82
CA PRO A 214 -33.26 18.47 2.91
C PRO A 214 -33.92 18.04 1.59
N ASN A 215 -34.04 18.94 0.62
CA ASN A 215 -34.64 18.64 -0.68
C ASN A 215 -33.64 18.33 -1.79
N ASP A 216 -32.33 18.47 -1.51
CA ASP A 216 -31.30 18.12 -2.48
C ASP A 216 -31.15 16.60 -2.61
N LYS A 217 -30.99 16.13 -3.84
CA LYS A 217 -30.60 14.74 -4.08
C LYS A 217 -29.10 14.61 -3.79
N HIS A 218 -28.79 14.01 -2.66
CA HIS A 218 -27.41 13.76 -2.21
C HIS A 218 -26.87 12.44 -2.75
#